data_310565e9e097b5fc0812a50ee6fa56ba
#
_entry.id   310565e9e097b5fc0812a50ee6fa56ba
#
_cell.length_a   1.000
_cell.length_b   1.000
_cell.length_c   1.000
_cell.angle_alpha   90.00
_cell.angle_beta   90.00
_cell.angle_gamma   90.00
#
_symmetry.space_group_name_H-M   'P 1'
#
loop_
_entity.id
_entity.type
_entity.pdbx_description
1 polymer ?
#
loop_
_entity_poly.entity_id
_entity_poly.type
_entity_poly.pdbx_seq_one_letter_code
_entity_poly.pdbx_strand_id
1 'polypeptide(L)'
;PLTGEQLSALEADILQNGCYSPVIVNEDLVIVDGHNRQSLCEKHGIPYQMTVFHFDDTLEAMKWAVDTQKGRRNLDKWELGKIALKLKPALEAKAKANMSAGGRSHGKNQKSQQGSKDTQQELANSVGIGRQTMGRIMQIDEKAPQAVKDALDQKEISINQAYQITRQMQELPEKERAQAARIAVEEEKIWKKLRKSDAEIDRRAKISKQFCDAFAQSFELQPTEENIGYWVDFCCMRTRNLKEAIDEARVLSRLYASIEKKLREMYPEASAALDADDAKKGTGAEEDGANE
;
A
#
# COMPACT_ATOMS: atom_id res chain seq x y z
N PRO A 1 -5.54 -10.93 -16.65
CA PRO A 1 -4.45 -11.15 -17.60
C PRO A 1 -3.10 -10.98 -16.89
N LEU A 2 -2.07 -11.68 -17.38
CA LEU A 2 -0.69 -11.43 -16.96
C LEU A 2 -0.19 -10.11 -17.54
N THR A 3 0.72 -9.43 -16.86
CA THR A 3 1.48 -8.33 -17.46
C THR A 3 2.43 -8.89 -18.51
N GLY A 4 2.93 -8.04 -19.44
CA GLY A 4 3.89 -8.47 -20.45
C GLY A 4 5.13 -9.12 -19.86
N GLU A 5 5.68 -8.56 -18.79
CA GLU A 5 6.82 -9.13 -18.05
C GLU A 5 6.51 -10.50 -17.44
N GLN A 6 5.34 -10.65 -16.82
CA GLN A 6 4.91 -11.92 -16.23
C GLN A 6 4.68 -13.00 -17.30
N LEU A 7 4.15 -12.61 -18.47
CA LEU A 7 3.96 -13.52 -19.58
C LEU A 7 5.31 -13.98 -20.15
N SER A 8 6.25 -13.06 -20.34
CA SER A 8 7.62 -13.38 -20.80
C SER A 8 8.37 -14.28 -19.82
N ALA A 9 8.21 -14.03 -18.51
CA ALA A 9 8.81 -14.88 -17.48
C ALA A 9 8.22 -16.30 -17.49
N LEU A 10 6.88 -16.42 -17.65
CA LEU A 10 6.20 -17.71 -17.79
C LEU A 10 6.64 -18.44 -19.06
N GLU A 11 6.80 -17.72 -20.17
CA GLU A 11 7.27 -18.28 -21.45
C GLU A 11 8.70 -18.82 -21.32
N ALA A 12 9.59 -18.07 -20.69
CA ALA A 12 10.97 -18.50 -20.45
C ALA A 12 11.02 -19.76 -19.54
N ASP A 13 10.20 -19.82 -18.50
CA ASP A 13 10.12 -20.99 -17.60
C ASP A 13 9.61 -22.23 -18.35
N ILE A 14 8.55 -22.10 -19.16
CA ILE A 14 8.00 -23.22 -19.95
C ILE A 14 9.02 -23.72 -21.00
N LEU A 15 9.76 -22.81 -21.63
CA LEU A 15 10.80 -23.17 -22.60
C LEU A 15 11.97 -23.93 -21.95
N GLN A 16 12.33 -23.54 -20.72
CA GLN A 16 13.45 -24.15 -19.99
C GLN A 16 13.08 -25.45 -19.31
N ASN A 17 11.92 -25.50 -18.66
CA ASN A 17 11.55 -26.56 -17.71
C ASN A 17 10.36 -27.40 -18.19
N GLY A 18 9.73 -27.03 -19.31
CA GLY A 18 8.47 -27.65 -19.75
C GLY A 18 7.25 -27.17 -18.96
N CYS A 19 6.08 -27.67 -19.29
CA CYS A 19 4.83 -27.34 -18.61
C CYS A 19 4.52 -28.36 -17.50
N TYR A 20 5.08 -28.16 -16.30
CA TYR A 20 4.91 -29.06 -15.15
C TYR A 20 3.56 -28.90 -14.41
N SER A 21 2.90 -27.74 -14.56
CA SER A 21 1.57 -27.52 -13.96
C SER A 21 0.48 -27.80 -14.98
N PRO A 22 -0.50 -28.69 -14.68
CA PRO A 22 -1.54 -29.03 -15.64
C PRO A 22 -2.47 -27.86 -15.96
N VAL A 23 -3.07 -27.90 -17.13
CA VAL A 23 -4.22 -27.07 -17.51
C VAL A 23 -5.48 -27.69 -16.93
N ILE A 24 -6.28 -26.91 -16.23
CA ILE A 24 -7.53 -27.39 -15.61
C ILE A 24 -8.69 -27.15 -16.57
N VAL A 25 -9.43 -28.20 -16.86
CA VAL A 25 -10.60 -28.19 -17.76
C VAL A 25 -11.83 -28.78 -17.06
N ASN A 26 -13.03 -28.42 -17.53
CA ASN A 26 -14.24 -29.08 -17.13
C ASN A 26 -14.48 -30.38 -17.98
N GLU A 27 -15.59 -31.05 -17.77
CA GLU A 27 -15.95 -32.28 -18.49
C GLU A 27 -16.14 -32.06 -20.00
N ASP A 28 -16.53 -30.86 -20.42
CA ASP A 28 -16.64 -30.46 -21.81
C ASP A 28 -15.30 -30.01 -22.43
N LEU A 29 -14.18 -30.19 -21.72
CA LEU A 29 -12.84 -29.79 -22.07
C LEU A 29 -12.68 -28.25 -22.20
N VAL A 30 -13.59 -27.48 -21.59
CA VAL A 30 -13.44 -26.01 -21.51
C VAL A 30 -12.44 -25.66 -20.43
N ILE A 31 -11.45 -24.82 -20.77
CA ILE A 31 -10.40 -24.44 -19.84
C ILE A 31 -10.94 -23.54 -18.74
N VAL A 32 -10.71 -23.95 -17.50
CA VAL A 32 -11.05 -23.20 -16.28
C VAL A 32 -9.85 -22.45 -15.73
N ASP A 33 -8.65 -23.06 -15.76
CA ASP A 33 -7.38 -22.42 -15.40
C ASP A 33 -6.25 -22.90 -16.31
N GLY A 34 -5.30 -22.03 -16.61
CA GLY A 34 -4.11 -22.35 -17.38
C GLY A 34 -4.12 -21.87 -18.83
N HIS A 35 -5.03 -20.99 -19.25
CA HIS A 35 -5.09 -20.46 -20.62
C HIS A 35 -3.74 -19.97 -21.16
N ASN A 36 -2.96 -19.22 -20.34
CA ASN A 36 -1.64 -18.74 -20.76
C ASN A 36 -0.66 -19.90 -20.96
N ARG A 37 -0.70 -20.93 -20.07
CA ARG A 37 0.16 -22.11 -20.19
C ARG A 37 -0.18 -22.87 -21.48
N GLN A 38 -1.45 -23.13 -21.73
CA GLN A 38 -1.90 -23.79 -22.96
C GLN A 38 -1.41 -23.01 -24.18
N SER A 39 -1.72 -21.72 -24.27
CA SER A 39 -1.37 -20.88 -25.40
C SER A 39 0.15 -20.86 -25.69
N LEU A 40 0.99 -20.81 -24.65
CA LEU A 40 2.43 -20.85 -24.78
C LEU A 40 2.93 -22.25 -25.19
N CYS A 41 2.38 -23.30 -24.62
CA CYS A 41 2.73 -24.67 -24.99
C CYS A 41 2.37 -24.97 -26.45
N GLU A 42 1.19 -24.57 -26.90
CA GLU A 42 0.77 -24.71 -28.29
C GLU A 42 1.67 -23.89 -29.24
N LYS A 43 2.00 -22.65 -28.88
CA LYS A 43 2.90 -21.78 -29.64
C LYS A 43 4.28 -22.42 -29.87
N HIS A 44 4.81 -23.11 -28.87
CA HIS A 44 6.16 -23.68 -28.91
C HIS A 44 6.21 -25.19 -29.12
N GLY A 45 5.05 -25.85 -29.34
CA GLY A 45 4.96 -27.30 -29.53
C GLY A 45 5.39 -28.11 -28.29
N ILE A 46 5.23 -27.56 -27.08
CA ILE A 46 5.59 -28.20 -25.81
C ILE A 46 4.40 -29.02 -25.32
N PRO A 47 4.57 -30.30 -24.95
CA PRO A 47 3.49 -31.10 -24.40
C PRO A 47 3.06 -30.56 -23.03
N TYR A 48 1.75 -30.62 -22.73
CA TYR A 48 1.19 -30.25 -21.44
C TYR A 48 0.13 -31.26 -21.02
N GLN A 49 -0.07 -31.36 -19.70
CA GLN A 49 -1.09 -32.24 -19.12
C GLN A 49 -2.38 -31.44 -18.91
N MET A 50 -3.52 -32.12 -19.07
CA MET A 50 -4.84 -31.61 -18.71
C MET A 50 -5.42 -32.43 -17.56
N THR A 51 -6.01 -31.72 -16.59
CA THR A 51 -6.75 -32.36 -15.50
C THR A 51 -8.20 -31.94 -15.57
N VAL A 52 -9.10 -32.94 -15.67
CA VAL A 52 -10.54 -32.71 -15.73
C VAL A 52 -11.07 -32.58 -14.30
N PHE A 53 -11.80 -31.48 -14.05
CA PHE A 53 -12.54 -31.24 -12.81
C PHE A 53 -14.03 -31.28 -13.11
N HIS A 54 -14.79 -31.91 -12.23
CA HIS A 54 -16.23 -31.87 -12.28
C HIS A 54 -16.76 -30.59 -11.62
N PHE A 55 -17.68 -29.89 -12.27
CA PHE A 55 -18.36 -28.70 -11.74
C PHE A 55 -19.86 -28.86 -12.00
N ASP A 56 -20.69 -28.62 -10.99
CA ASP A 56 -22.15 -28.72 -11.11
C ASP A 56 -22.73 -27.73 -12.13
N ASP A 57 -22.15 -26.53 -12.20
CA ASP A 57 -22.54 -25.51 -13.18
C ASP A 57 -21.35 -24.56 -13.52
N THR A 58 -21.55 -23.75 -14.55
CA THR A 58 -20.55 -22.74 -14.99
C THR A 58 -20.20 -21.76 -13.88
N LEU A 59 -21.15 -21.43 -12.99
CA LEU A 59 -20.91 -20.51 -11.88
C LEU A 59 -19.95 -21.11 -10.85
N GLU A 60 -20.05 -22.41 -10.59
CA GLU A 60 -19.12 -23.11 -9.70
C GLU A 60 -17.71 -23.13 -10.28
N ALA A 61 -17.55 -23.46 -11.56
CA ALA A 61 -16.28 -23.39 -12.26
C ALA A 61 -15.65 -21.98 -12.19
N MET A 62 -16.46 -20.94 -12.40
CA MET A 62 -16.01 -19.54 -12.28
C MET A 62 -15.63 -19.19 -10.85
N LYS A 63 -16.38 -19.60 -9.83
CA LYS A 63 -16.02 -19.37 -8.41
C LYS A 63 -14.70 -20.05 -8.07
N TRP A 64 -14.52 -21.29 -8.49
CA TRP A 64 -13.28 -22.03 -8.30
C TRP A 64 -12.08 -21.30 -8.96
N ALA A 65 -12.25 -20.82 -10.19
CA ALA A 65 -11.21 -20.04 -10.88
C ALA A 65 -10.86 -18.74 -10.13
N VAL A 66 -11.84 -18.05 -9.57
CA VAL A 66 -11.64 -16.85 -8.74
C VAL A 66 -10.86 -17.17 -7.46
N ASP A 67 -11.24 -18.23 -6.75
CA ASP A 67 -10.59 -18.64 -5.50
C ASP A 67 -9.13 -19.06 -5.74
N THR A 68 -8.86 -19.75 -6.86
CA THR A 68 -7.51 -20.10 -7.27
C THR A 68 -6.64 -18.87 -7.58
N GLN A 69 -7.22 -17.85 -8.21
CA GLN A 69 -6.52 -16.59 -8.48
C GLN A 69 -6.20 -15.79 -7.21
N LYS A 70 -7.09 -15.79 -6.21
CA LYS A 70 -6.85 -15.16 -4.90
C LYS A 70 -5.61 -15.73 -4.20
N GLY A 71 -5.45 -17.06 -4.22
CA GLY A 71 -4.34 -17.75 -3.57
C GLY A 71 -2.98 -17.55 -4.25
N ARG A 72 -2.97 -17.21 -5.53
CA ARG A 72 -1.74 -17.15 -6.35
C ARG A 72 -1.18 -15.76 -6.56
N ARG A 73 -1.91 -14.69 -6.25
CA ARG A 73 -1.52 -13.30 -6.55
C ARG A 73 -1.87 -12.37 -5.38
N ASN A 74 -0.98 -11.42 -5.10
CA ASN A 74 -1.26 -10.28 -4.22
C ASN A 74 -2.14 -9.25 -4.95
N LEU A 75 -3.40 -9.62 -5.19
CA LEU A 75 -4.37 -8.75 -5.85
C LEU A 75 -4.89 -7.69 -4.87
N ASP A 76 -4.99 -6.46 -5.34
CA ASP A 76 -5.65 -5.42 -4.57
C ASP A 76 -7.19 -5.51 -4.63
N LYS A 77 -7.88 -4.70 -3.82
CA LYS A 77 -9.35 -4.74 -3.73
C LYS A 77 -10.05 -4.37 -5.04
N TRP A 78 -9.43 -3.54 -5.88
CA TRP A 78 -9.97 -3.17 -7.18
C TRP A 78 -9.84 -4.33 -8.17
N GLU A 79 -8.67 -4.96 -8.23
CA GLU A 79 -8.41 -6.13 -9.06
C GLU A 79 -9.33 -7.32 -8.67
N LEU A 80 -9.47 -7.58 -7.36
CA LEU A 80 -10.41 -8.58 -6.82
C LEU A 80 -11.86 -8.25 -7.23
N GLY A 81 -12.25 -7.00 -7.14
CA GLY A 81 -13.58 -6.54 -7.56
C GLY A 81 -13.83 -6.75 -9.04
N LYS A 82 -12.87 -6.42 -9.91
CA LYS A 82 -12.99 -6.70 -11.37
C LYS A 82 -13.14 -8.19 -11.66
N ILE A 83 -12.44 -9.05 -10.92
CA ILE A 83 -12.59 -10.50 -11.07
C ILE A 83 -13.99 -10.93 -10.63
N ALA A 84 -14.47 -10.44 -9.48
CA ALA A 84 -15.82 -10.74 -8.99
C ALA A 84 -16.92 -10.30 -9.98
N LEU A 85 -16.75 -9.14 -10.64
CA LEU A 85 -17.70 -8.64 -11.61
C LEU A 85 -17.92 -9.60 -12.81
N LYS A 86 -16.93 -10.46 -13.14
CA LYS A 86 -17.11 -11.50 -14.16
C LYS A 86 -18.14 -12.57 -13.75
N LEU A 87 -18.37 -12.75 -12.44
CA LEU A 87 -19.40 -13.66 -11.93
C LEU A 87 -20.81 -13.04 -12.00
N LYS A 88 -20.92 -11.70 -12.13
CA LYS A 88 -22.20 -11.00 -12.06
C LYS A 88 -23.24 -11.53 -13.04
N PRO A 89 -22.96 -11.74 -14.35
CA PRO A 89 -23.96 -12.26 -15.29
C PRO A 89 -24.49 -13.64 -14.91
N ALA A 90 -23.61 -14.53 -14.45
CA ALA A 90 -24.00 -15.88 -14.04
C ALA A 90 -24.86 -15.88 -12.76
N LEU A 91 -24.52 -15.02 -11.78
CA LEU A 91 -25.31 -14.83 -10.57
C LEU A 91 -26.68 -14.24 -10.87
N GLU A 92 -26.77 -13.25 -11.74
CA GLU A 92 -28.03 -12.66 -12.16
C GLU A 92 -28.93 -13.64 -12.94
N ALA A 93 -28.33 -14.49 -13.81
CA ALA A 93 -29.03 -15.54 -14.50
C ALA A 93 -29.62 -16.58 -13.53
N LYS A 94 -28.82 -17.01 -12.54
CA LYS A 94 -29.27 -17.94 -11.48
C LYS A 94 -30.36 -17.32 -10.62
N ALA A 95 -30.24 -16.04 -10.25
CA ALA A 95 -31.29 -15.33 -9.52
C ALA A 95 -32.59 -15.23 -10.30
N LYS A 96 -32.55 -14.95 -11.61
CA LYS A 96 -33.71 -14.93 -12.49
C LYS A 96 -34.37 -16.33 -12.63
N ALA A 97 -33.56 -17.38 -12.78
CA ALA A 97 -34.05 -18.75 -12.86
C ALA A 97 -34.79 -19.15 -11.56
N ASN A 98 -34.21 -18.83 -10.39
CA ASN A 98 -34.84 -19.06 -9.09
C ASN A 98 -36.14 -18.26 -8.90
N MET A 99 -36.22 -17.04 -9.38
CA MET A 99 -37.46 -16.25 -9.36
C MET A 99 -38.54 -16.84 -10.25
N SER A 100 -38.20 -17.37 -11.41
CA SER A 100 -39.16 -18.00 -12.32
C SER A 100 -39.66 -19.34 -11.77
N ALA A 101 -38.79 -20.12 -11.09
CA ALA A 101 -39.17 -21.39 -10.45
C ALA A 101 -40.05 -21.17 -9.19
N GLY A 102 -39.86 -20.05 -8.47
CA GLY A 102 -40.60 -19.70 -7.26
C GLY A 102 -41.94 -18.93 -7.49
N GLY A 103 -42.34 -18.75 -8.73
CA GLY A 103 -43.44 -17.87 -9.14
C GLY A 103 -44.85 -18.43 -8.91
N ARG A 104 -45.27 -18.75 -7.69
CA ARG A 104 -46.66 -18.83 -7.22
C ARG A 104 -46.74 -18.65 -5.70
N SER A 105 -46.39 -17.50 -5.20
CA SER A 105 -46.71 -17.10 -3.83
C SER A 105 -47.00 -15.60 -3.79
N HIS A 106 -48.21 -15.25 -3.37
CA HIS A 106 -48.74 -13.91 -3.26
C HIS A 106 -47.92 -13.03 -2.28
N GLY A 107 -47.47 -11.88 -2.76
CA GLY A 107 -46.84 -10.85 -1.91
C GLY A 107 -46.30 -9.69 -2.74
N LYS A 108 -47.15 -8.71 -3.04
CA LYS A 108 -46.75 -7.43 -3.67
C LYS A 108 -45.88 -6.59 -2.71
N ASN A 109 -44.78 -6.03 -3.24
CA ASN A 109 -44.08 -4.83 -2.79
C ASN A 109 -42.70 -4.88 -2.12
N GLN A 110 -41.89 -5.95 -2.26
CA GLN A 110 -40.47 -5.84 -1.77
C GLN A 110 -39.41 -6.51 -2.67
N LYS A 111 -39.75 -6.95 -3.88
CA LYS A 111 -38.91 -7.91 -4.64
C LYS A 111 -37.81 -7.35 -5.55
N SER A 112 -37.79 -6.06 -5.89
CA SER A 112 -36.78 -5.54 -6.82
C SER A 112 -35.45 -5.13 -6.17
N GLN A 113 -35.46 -4.79 -4.87
CA GLN A 113 -34.25 -4.42 -4.14
C GLN A 113 -33.51 -5.60 -3.51
N GLN A 114 -34.20 -6.70 -3.23
CA GLN A 114 -33.62 -7.88 -2.57
C GLN A 114 -32.69 -8.66 -3.51
N GLY A 115 -33.08 -8.88 -4.78
CA GLY A 115 -32.23 -9.57 -5.75
C GLY A 115 -30.91 -8.86 -6.03
N SER A 116 -30.92 -7.53 -6.15
CA SER A 116 -29.71 -6.73 -6.35
C SER A 116 -28.80 -6.69 -5.12
N LYS A 117 -29.40 -6.70 -3.91
CA LYS A 117 -28.63 -6.71 -2.65
C LYS A 117 -27.94 -8.06 -2.43
N ASP A 118 -28.58 -9.15 -2.77
CA ASP A 118 -28.03 -10.48 -2.62
C ASP A 118 -26.86 -10.72 -3.60
N THR A 119 -26.98 -10.29 -4.85
CA THR A 119 -25.90 -10.39 -5.85
C THR A 119 -24.66 -9.59 -5.41
N GLN A 120 -24.85 -8.36 -4.90
CA GLN A 120 -23.72 -7.55 -4.40
C GLN A 120 -23.03 -8.23 -3.22
N GLN A 121 -23.78 -8.83 -2.30
CA GLN A 121 -23.22 -9.54 -1.16
C GLN A 121 -22.48 -10.81 -1.60
N GLU A 122 -23.05 -11.58 -2.55
CA GLU A 122 -22.40 -12.78 -3.09
C GLU A 122 -21.11 -12.45 -3.82
N LEU A 123 -21.08 -11.39 -4.63
CA LEU A 123 -19.86 -10.89 -5.28
C LEU A 123 -18.81 -10.45 -4.24
N ALA A 124 -19.22 -9.74 -3.19
CA ALA A 124 -18.32 -9.33 -2.12
C ALA A 124 -17.71 -10.54 -1.39
N ASN A 125 -18.54 -11.53 -1.06
CA ASN A 125 -18.12 -12.74 -0.36
C ASN A 125 -17.17 -13.59 -1.23
N SER A 126 -17.43 -13.70 -2.53
CA SER A 126 -16.60 -14.52 -3.44
C SER A 126 -15.15 -14.08 -3.48
N VAL A 127 -14.86 -12.80 -3.26
CA VAL A 127 -13.49 -12.25 -3.27
C VAL A 127 -12.99 -11.76 -1.92
N GLY A 128 -13.80 -11.86 -0.86
CA GLY A 128 -13.42 -11.50 0.50
C GLY A 128 -13.27 -9.98 0.72
N ILE A 129 -14.04 -9.17 0.01
CA ILE A 129 -14.09 -7.71 0.20
C ILE A 129 -15.40 -7.29 0.87
N GLY A 130 -15.39 -6.12 1.53
CA GLY A 130 -16.61 -5.62 2.16
C GLY A 130 -17.69 -5.24 1.14
N ARG A 131 -18.97 -5.50 1.46
CA ARG A 131 -20.13 -5.20 0.61
C ARG A 131 -20.15 -3.76 0.10
N GLN A 132 -19.85 -2.77 0.97
CA GLN A 132 -19.80 -1.36 0.57
C GLN A 132 -18.71 -1.11 -0.48
N THR A 133 -17.56 -1.73 -0.32
CA THR A 133 -16.45 -1.63 -1.29
C THR A 133 -16.88 -2.23 -2.63
N MET A 134 -17.53 -3.41 -2.61
CA MET A 134 -18.06 -4.02 -3.83
C MET A 134 -19.10 -3.14 -4.51
N GLY A 135 -20.00 -2.51 -3.76
CA GLY A 135 -20.98 -1.57 -4.30
C GLY A 135 -20.34 -0.35 -4.97
N ARG A 136 -19.27 0.19 -4.42
CA ARG A 136 -18.50 1.27 -5.05
C ARG A 136 -17.82 0.79 -6.33
N ILE A 137 -17.21 -0.38 -6.31
CA ILE A 137 -16.56 -0.98 -7.49
C ILE A 137 -17.57 -1.20 -8.62
N MET A 138 -18.75 -1.72 -8.32
CA MET A 138 -19.82 -1.89 -9.30
C MET A 138 -20.25 -0.55 -9.94
N GLN A 139 -20.38 0.50 -9.14
CA GLN A 139 -20.74 1.83 -9.65
C GLN A 139 -19.62 2.46 -10.49
N ILE A 140 -18.37 2.28 -10.09
CA ILE A 140 -17.20 2.74 -10.88
C ILE A 140 -17.16 1.99 -12.21
N ASP A 141 -17.29 0.67 -12.17
CA ASP A 141 -17.26 -0.16 -13.39
C ASP A 141 -18.36 0.24 -14.40
N GLU A 142 -19.57 0.49 -13.91
CA GLU A 142 -20.72 0.84 -14.72
C GLU A 142 -20.68 2.27 -15.25
N LYS A 143 -20.22 3.25 -14.43
CA LYS A 143 -20.49 4.67 -14.65
C LYS A 143 -19.27 5.57 -14.76
N ALA A 144 -18.10 5.08 -14.37
CA ALA A 144 -16.89 5.91 -14.37
C ALA A 144 -16.36 6.11 -15.80
N PRO A 145 -15.92 7.33 -16.12
CA PRO A 145 -15.12 7.59 -17.31
C PRO A 145 -13.83 6.75 -17.31
N GLN A 146 -13.33 6.41 -18.50
CA GLN A 146 -12.16 5.53 -18.66
C GLN A 146 -10.93 6.05 -17.90
N ALA A 147 -10.69 7.37 -17.88
CA ALA A 147 -9.57 7.97 -17.16
C ALA A 147 -9.55 7.63 -15.64
N VAL A 148 -10.72 7.48 -15.02
CA VAL A 148 -10.83 7.10 -13.60
C VAL A 148 -10.48 5.62 -13.41
N LYS A 149 -10.91 4.76 -14.35
CA LYS A 149 -10.60 3.32 -14.32
C LYS A 149 -9.10 3.08 -14.54
N ASP A 150 -8.50 3.80 -15.49
CA ASP A 150 -7.06 3.74 -15.77
C ASP A 150 -6.22 4.17 -14.56
N ALA A 151 -6.63 5.25 -13.87
CA ALA A 151 -5.95 5.73 -12.67
C ALA A 151 -6.07 4.74 -11.48
N LEU A 152 -7.16 3.98 -11.39
CA LEU A 152 -7.29 2.88 -10.45
C LEU A 152 -6.36 1.70 -10.82
N ASP A 153 -6.30 1.34 -12.09
CA ASP A 153 -5.44 0.25 -12.57
C ASP A 153 -3.96 0.56 -12.35
N GLN A 154 -3.59 1.85 -12.44
CA GLN A 154 -2.24 2.36 -12.15
C GLN A 154 -1.99 2.60 -10.64
N LYS A 155 -2.97 2.35 -9.77
CA LYS A 155 -2.90 2.58 -8.31
C LYS A 155 -2.61 4.04 -7.92
N GLU A 156 -2.94 4.96 -8.80
CA GLU A 156 -2.74 6.40 -8.59
C GLU A 156 -3.75 6.98 -7.62
N ILE A 157 -5.01 6.52 -7.69
CA ILE A 157 -6.11 6.92 -6.81
C ILE A 157 -6.70 5.70 -6.09
N SER A 158 -7.38 5.95 -4.98
CA SER A 158 -8.09 4.91 -4.20
C SER A 158 -9.50 4.67 -4.73
N ILE A 159 -10.09 3.51 -4.41
CA ILE A 159 -11.49 3.19 -4.76
C ILE A 159 -12.46 4.26 -4.24
N ASN A 160 -12.18 4.84 -3.06
CA ASN A 160 -13.05 5.88 -2.52
C ASN A 160 -12.98 7.17 -3.33
N GLN A 161 -11.79 7.62 -3.71
CA GLN A 161 -11.58 8.79 -4.56
C GLN A 161 -12.21 8.58 -5.94
N ALA A 162 -11.96 7.45 -6.57
CA ALA A 162 -12.58 7.08 -7.84
C ALA A 162 -14.11 7.10 -7.77
N TYR A 163 -14.68 6.59 -6.68
CA TYR A 163 -16.13 6.63 -6.46
C TYR A 163 -16.66 8.06 -6.34
N GLN A 164 -15.98 8.93 -5.59
CA GLN A 164 -16.38 10.34 -5.47
C GLN A 164 -16.29 11.07 -6.81
N ILE A 165 -15.20 10.91 -7.55
CA ILE A 165 -15.03 11.46 -8.90
C ILE A 165 -16.16 10.95 -9.80
N THR A 166 -16.45 9.65 -9.78
CA THR A 166 -17.52 9.06 -10.59
C THR A 166 -18.88 9.71 -10.29
N ARG A 167 -19.20 9.95 -9.01
CA ARG A 167 -20.43 10.62 -8.62
C ARG A 167 -20.51 12.06 -9.13
N GLN A 168 -19.43 12.81 -8.98
CA GLN A 168 -19.35 14.19 -9.48
C GLN A 168 -19.54 14.26 -11.00
N MET A 169 -18.94 13.31 -11.74
CA MET A 169 -19.07 13.24 -13.19
C MET A 169 -20.50 12.96 -13.66
N GLN A 170 -21.31 12.27 -12.84
CA GLN A 170 -22.71 12.00 -13.20
C GLN A 170 -23.60 13.26 -13.18
N GLU A 171 -23.20 14.28 -12.45
CA GLU A 171 -23.90 15.57 -12.38
C GLU A 171 -23.61 16.45 -13.61
N LEU A 172 -22.57 16.10 -14.40
CA LEU A 172 -22.15 16.84 -15.58
C LEU A 172 -22.79 16.29 -16.88
N PRO A 173 -22.92 17.12 -17.92
CA PRO A 173 -23.29 16.67 -19.26
C PRO A 173 -22.31 15.62 -19.78
N GLU A 174 -22.79 14.60 -20.50
CA GLU A 174 -21.99 13.47 -20.95
C GLU A 174 -20.73 13.89 -21.74
N LYS A 175 -20.85 14.93 -22.58
CA LYS A 175 -19.74 15.44 -23.38
C LYS A 175 -18.56 16.00 -22.56
N GLU A 176 -18.82 16.46 -21.33
CA GLU A 176 -17.83 17.09 -20.45
C GLU A 176 -17.20 16.11 -19.48
N ARG A 177 -17.85 14.98 -19.22
CA ARG A 177 -17.42 13.98 -18.21
C ARG A 177 -16.00 13.48 -18.40
N ALA A 178 -15.60 13.19 -19.63
CA ALA A 178 -14.28 12.62 -19.90
C ALA A 178 -13.14 13.61 -19.61
N GLN A 179 -13.33 14.88 -19.94
CA GLN A 179 -12.33 15.93 -19.69
C GLN A 179 -12.29 16.31 -18.21
N ALA A 180 -13.44 16.50 -17.58
CA ALA A 180 -13.54 16.80 -16.16
C ALA A 180 -12.94 15.66 -15.28
N ALA A 181 -13.15 14.41 -15.67
CA ALA A 181 -12.57 13.26 -14.98
C ALA A 181 -11.03 13.25 -15.03
N ARG A 182 -10.43 13.60 -16.15
CA ARG A 182 -8.97 13.72 -16.27
C ARG A 182 -8.42 14.79 -15.33
N ILE A 183 -9.06 15.94 -15.29
CA ILE A 183 -8.66 17.05 -14.39
C ILE A 183 -8.79 16.61 -12.94
N ALA A 184 -9.92 16.03 -12.53
CA ALA A 184 -10.14 15.57 -11.17
C ALA A 184 -9.15 14.48 -10.72
N VAL A 185 -8.76 13.59 -11.62
CA VAL A 185 -7.71 12.58 -11.34
C VAL A 185 -6.35 13.24 -11.12
N GLU A 186 -5.96 14.21 -11.96
CA GLU A 186 -4.69 14.93 -11.78
C GLU A 186 -4.68 15.75 -10.49
N GLU A 187 -5.78 16.41 -10.14
CA GLU A 187 -5.93 17.11 -8.86
C GLU A 187 -5.72 16.17 -7.68
N GLU A 188 -6.34 14.98 -7.68
CA GLU A 188 -6.14 13.99 -6.60
C GLU A 188 -4.70 13.48 -6.51
N LYS A 189 -3.99 13.34 -7.62
CA LYS A 189 -2.55 13.01 -7.62
C LYS A 189 -1.71 14.11 -6.97
N ILE A 190 -1.99 15.36 -7.29
CA ILE A 190 -1.32 16.53 -6.70
C ILE A 190 -1.58 16.56 -5.19
N TRP A 191 -2.83 16.44 -4.76
CA TRP A 191 -3.21 16.41 -3.35
C TRP A 191 -2.57 15.24 -2.58
N LYS A 192 -2.44 14.07 -3.22
CA LYS A 192 -1.75 12.92 -2.62
C LYS A 192 -0.25 13.19 -2.39
N LYS A 193 0.41 13.90 -3.31
CA LYS A 193 1.81 14.32 -3.16
C LYS A 193 1.95 15.37 -2.06
N LEU A 194 1.08 16.38 -2.03
CA LEU A 194 1.09 17.43 -1.01
C LEU A 194 0.88 16.85 0.39
N ARG A 195 -0.16 16.02 0.59
CA ARG A 195 -0.40 15.35 1.89
C ARG A 195 0.78 14.50 2.38
N LYS A 196 1.52 13.86 1.47
CA LYS A 196 2.74 13.13 1.86
C LYS A 196 3.86 14.08 2.27
N SER A 197 3.99 15.21 1.57
CA SER A 197 4.96 16.25 1.91
C SER A 197 4.67 16.85 3.28
N ASP A 198 3.41 17.22 3.54
CA ASP A 198 2.99 17.79 4.82
C ASP A 198 3.22 16.81 5.97
N ALA A 199 2.83 15.55 5.82
CA ALA A 199 3.07 14.52 6.82
C ALA A 199 4.57 14.29 7.11
N GLU A 200 5.43 14.39 6.11
CA GLU A 200 6.88 14.30 6.29
C GLU A 200 7.44 15.55 6.98
N ILE A 201 6.94 16.75 6.64
CA ILE A 201 7.28 18.00 7.31
C ILE A 201 6.87 17.94 8.78
N ASP A 202 5.63 17.52 9.08
CA ASP A 202 5.13 17.37 10.44
C ASP A 202 5.94 16.36 11.25
N ARG A 203 6.29 15.23 10.63
CA ARG A 203 7.15 14.23 11.25
C ARG A 203 8.53 14.79 11.59
N ARG A 204 9.16 15.51 10.65
CA ARG A 204 10.47 16.14 10.86
C ARG A 204 10.40 17.22 11.92
N ALA A 205 9.36 18.07 11.91
CA ALA A 205 9.12 19.08 12.92
C ALA A 205 8.98 18.47 14.32
N LYS A 206 8.21 17.37 14.46
CA LYS A 206 8.05 16.66 15.73
C LYS A 206 9.37 16.08 16.24
N ILE A 207 10.15 15.43 15.37
CA ILE A 207 11.47 14.88 15.73
C ILE A 207 12.42 16.02 16.14
N SER A 208 12.44 17.12 15.35
CA SER A 208 13.29 18.28 15.65
C SER A 208 12.92 18.91 16.99
N LYS A 209 11.62 19.05 17.30
CA LYS A 209 11.18 19.55 18.60
C LYS A 209 11.63 18.67 19.74
N GLN A 210 11.41 17.35 19.65
CA GLN A 210 11.86 16.38 20.66
C GLN A 210 13.36 16.45 20.90
N PHE A 211 14.13 16.59 19.81
CA PHE A 211 15.58 16.77 19.90
C PHE A 211 15.96 18.07 20.59
N CYS A 212 15.35 19.21 20.21
CA CYS A 212 15.62 20.50 20.83
C CYS A 212 15.26 20.51 22.32
N ASP A 213 14.13 19.89 22.70
CA ASP A 213 13.72 19.78 24.11
C ASP A 213 14.74 18.96 24.91
N ALA A 214 15.19 17.81 24.37
CA ALA A 214 16.21 16.97 25.02
C ALA A 214 17.58 17.69 25.06
N PHE A 215 17.94 18.40 24.01
CA PHE A 215 19.17 19.19 23.94
C PHE A 215 19.19 20.30 24.99
N ALA A 216 18.10 21.08 25.10
CA ALA A 216 17.96 22.10 26.12
C ALA A 216 18.09 21.55 27.54
N GLN A 217 17.43 20.42 27.83
CA GLN A 217 17.53 19.72 29.12
C GLN A 217 18.96 19.26 29.44
N SER A 218 19.74 18.89 28.42
CA SER A 218 21.11 18.44 28.63
C SER A 218 22.04 19.56 29.12
N PHE A 219 21.70 20.83 28.86
CA PHE A 219 22.47 21.98 29.37
C PHE A 219 22.32 22.22 30.89
N GLU A 220 21.22 21.71 31.48
CA GLU A 220 21.02 21.76 32.93
C GLU A 220 21.87 20.72 33.67
N LEU A 221 22.41 19.74 32.93
CA LEU A 221 23.20 18.66 33.46
C LEU A 221 24.68 19.04 33.47
N GLN A 222 25.19 19.41 34.62
CA GLN A 222 26.64 19.68 34.79
C GLN A 222 27.41 18.35 34.61
N PRO A 223 28.43 18.29 33.74
CA PRO A 223 29.17 17.04 33.48
C PRO A 223 30.25 16.81 34.54
N THR A 224 29.82 16.73 35.81
CA THR A 224 30.70 16.35 36.92
C THR A 224 30.97 14.83 36.87
N GLU A 225 32.09 14.38 37.44
CA GLU A 225 32.41 12.95 37.48
C GLU A 225 31.33 12.14 38.15
N GLU A 226 30.68 12.65 39.18
CA GLU A 226 29.59 12.03 39.90
C GLU A 226 28.34 11.85 38.98
N ASN A 227 27.94 12.90 38.27
CA ASN A 227 26.83 12.83 37.32
C ASN A 227 27.12 11.90 36.15
N ILE A 228 28.34 11.93 35.62
CA ILE A 228 28.77 11.03 34.54
C ILE A 228 28.68 9.56 35.00
N GLY A 229 29.18 9.25 36.21
CA GLY A 229 29.07 7.93 36.80
C GLY A 229 27.63 7.45 36.88
N TYR A 230 26.74 8.29 37.41
CA TYR A 230 25.31 7.97 37.52
C TYR A 230 24.65 7.72 36.16
N TRP A 231 24.97 8.51 35.14
CA TRP A 231 24.42 8.33 33.77
C TRP A 231 24.96 7.07 33.11
N VAL A 232 26.22 6.72 33.31
CA VAL A 232 26.79 5.46 32.81
C VAL A 232 26.06 4.26 33.40
N ASP A 233 25.85 4.26 34.71
CA ASP A 233 25.10 3.19 35.38
C ASP A 233 23.66 3.07 34.86
N PHE A 234 22.97 4.19 34.68
CA PHE A 234 21.63 4.21 34.13
C PHE A 234 21.57 3.71 32.69
N CYS A 235 22.51 4.11 31.83
CA CYS A 235 22.60 3.61 30.46
C CYS A 235 22.85 2.10 30.42
N CYS A 236 23.77 1.60 31.25
CA CYS A 236 24.07 0.17 31.35
C CYS A 236 22.86 -0.66 31.84
N MET A 237 22.08 -0.13 32.78
CA MET A 237 20.83 -0.76 33.23
C MET A 237 19.77 -0.81 32.12
N ARG A 238 19.63 0.25 31.33
CA ARG A 238 18.65 0.36 30.24
C ARG A 238 18.95 -0.56 29.06
N THR A 239 20.19 -0.55 28.60
CA THR A 239 20.59 -1.28 27.37
C THR A 239 20.91 -2.76 27.64
N ARG A 240 21.18 -3.14 28.87
CA ARG A 240 21.65 -4.49 29.28
C ARG A 240 22.90 -4.96 28.51
N ASN A 241 23.56 -4.07 27.76
CA ASN A 241 24.70 -4.38 26.91
C ASN A 241 25.66 -3.17 26.88
N LEU A 242 26.83 -3.32 27.50
CA LEU A 242 27.83 -2.26 27.56
C LEU A 242 28.29 -1.76 26.17
N LYS A 243 28.39 -2.67 25.20
CA LYS A 243 28.76 -2.31 23.83
C LYS A 243 27.71 -1.39 23.20
N GLU A 244 26.45 -1.69 23.37
CA GLU A 244 25.34 -0.88 22.86
C GLU A 244 25.33 0.51 23.49
N ALA A 245 25.55 0.61 24.80
CA ALA A 245 25.67 1.89 25.51
C ALA A 245 26.85 2.75 25.00
N ILE A 246 27.99 2.13 24.73
CA ILE A 246 29.16 2.81 24.16
C ILE A 246 28.85 3.31 22.72
N ASP A 247 28.21 2.48 21.91
CA ASP A 247 27.86 2.84 20.53
C ASP A 247 26.82 3.96 20.49
N GLU A 248 25.82 3.96 21.38
CA GLU A 248 24.86 5.07 21.54
C GLU A 248 25.59 6.37 21.95
N ALA A 249 26.48 6.33 22.93
CA ALA A 249 27.27 7.49 23.37
C ALA A 249 28.14 8.07 22.25
N ARG A 250 28.75 7.19 21.43
CA ARG A 250 29.53 7.62 20.25
C ARG A 250 28.68 8.31 19.20
N VAL A 251 27.46 7.80 18.95
CA VAL A 251 26.52 8.42 18.01
C VAL A 251 26.12 9.81 18.49
N LEU A 252 25.78 9.97 19.78
CA LEU A 252 25.44 11.26 20.38
C LEU A 252 26.61 12.25 20.30
N SER A 253 27.82 11.82 20.66
CA SER A 253 29.02 12.65 20.56
C SER A 253 29.26 13.18 19.14
N ARG A 254 29.13 12.34 18.13
CA ARG A 254 29.25 12.74 16.72
C ARG A 254 28.15 13.71 16.31
N LEU A 255 26.92 13.50 16.79
CA LEU A 255 25.79 14.37 16.50
C LEU A 255 26.03 15.76 17.08
N TYR A 256 26.41 15.85 18.35
CA TYR A 256 26.72 17.14 18.99
C TYR A 256 27.87 17.89 18.30
N ALA A 257 28.96 17.19 17.96
CA ALA A 257 30.08 17.78 17.22
C ALA A 257 29.63 18.28 15.82
N SER A 258 28.74 17.57 15.15
CA SER A 258 28.21 18.01 13.85
C SER A 258 27.33 19.24 13.98
N ILE A 259 26.51 19.32 15.03
CA ILE A 259 25.67 20.50 15.33
C ILE A 259 26.52 21.69 15.65
N GLU A 260 27.52 21.54 16.53
CA GLU A 260 28.48 22.61 16.87
C GLU A 260 29.17 23.14 15.62
N LYS A 261 29.74 22.25 14.81
CA LYS A 261 30.36 22.64 13.54
C LYS A 261 29.40 23.45 12.66
N LYS A 262 28.15 23.01 12.52
CA LYS A 262 27.17 23.69 11.68
C LYS A 262 26.77 25.06 12.25
N LEU A 263 26.61 25.16 13.56
CA LEU A 263 26.34 26.44 14.23
C LEU A 263 27.50 27.45 14.05
N ARG A 264 28.75 27.00 14.16
CA ARG A 264 29.92 27.82 13.89
C ARG A 264 29.99 28.32 12.44
N GLU A 265 29.64 27.48 11.49
CA GLU A 265 29.52 27.87 10.07
C GLU A 265 28.41 28.89 9.82
N MET A 266 27.29 28.79 10.51
CA MET A 266 26.13 29.68 10.34
C MET A 266 26.30 31.05 11.09
N TYR A 267 27.05 31.04 12.19
CA TYR A 267 27.23 32.20 13.07
C TYR A 267 28.72 32.46 13.35
N PRO A 268 29.51 32.90 12.37
CA PRO A 268 30.97 33.05 12.50
C PRO A 268 31.39 34.10 13.53
N GLU A 269 30.60 35.15 13.73
CA GLU A 269 30.90 36.18 14.74
C GLU A 269 30.76 35.62 16.17
N ALA A 270 29.73 34.86 16.43
CA ALA A 270 29.52 34.18 17.71
C ALA A 270 30.59 33.11 17.95
N SER A 271 31.01 32.40 16.90
CA SER A 271 32.13 31.46 16.98
C SER A 271 33.44 32.12 17.40
N ALA A 272 33.78 33.23 16.78
CA ALA A 272 35.00 33.98 17.13
C ALA A 272 34.98 34.50 18.58
N ALA A 273 33.81 34.93 19.07
CA ALA A 273 33.64 35.33 20.46
C ALA A 273 33.87 34.19 21.46
N LEU A 274 33.35 32.99 21.15
CA LEU A 274 33.54 31.78 21.97
C LEU A 274 35.04 31.37 22.00
N ASP A 275 35.70 31.36 20.86
CA ASP A 275 37.12 31.01 20.76
C ASP A 275 38.00 31.98 21.57
N ALA A 276 37.62 33.26 21.61
CA ALA A 276 38.31 34.26 22.42
C ALA A 276 38.10 34.05 23.94
N ASP A 277 36.91 33.60 24.35
CA ASP A 277 36.61 33.29 25.75
C ASP A 277 37.29 31.98 26.22
N ASP A 278 37.34 30.97 25.37
CA ASP A 278 38.03 29.71 25.65
C ASP A 278 39.58 29.94 25.76
N ALA A 279 40.14 30.80 24.92
CA ALA A 279 41.55 31.19 25.01
C ALA A 279 41.88 31.90 26.33
N LYS A 280 40.98 32.73 26.85
CA LYS A 280 41.14 33.39 28.15
C LYS A 280 41.07 32.41 29.34
N LYS A 281 40.22 31.41 29.27
CA LYS A 281 40.12 30.39 30.32
C LYS A 281 41.32 29.44 30.34
N GLY A 282 41.91 29.18 29.16
CA GLY A 282 43.11 28.31 29.04
C GLY A 282 44.39 28.99 29.62
N THR A 283 44.49 30.33 29.59
CA THR A 283 45.63 31.08 30.13
C THR A 283 45.57 31.33 31.64
N GLY A 284 44.37 31.17 32.26
CA GLY A 284 44.22 31.34 33.71
C GLY A 284 44.58 30.12 34.55
N ALA A 285 44.73 28.94 33.94
CA ALA A 285 45.04 27.71 34.65
C ALA A 285 46.56 27.43 34.87
N GLU A 286 47.46 28.24 34.26
CA GLU A 286 48.92 28.08 34.39
C GLU A 286 49.56 28.99 35.46
N GLU A 287 48.83 29.97 36.01
CA GLU A 287 49.41 30.91 37.00
C GLU A 287 49.23 30.47 38.48
N ASP A 288 48.39 29.51 38.81
CA ASP A 288 48.19 29.09 40.20
C ASP A 288 49.06 27.88 40.66
N GLY A 289 49.97 27.42 39.82
CA GLY A 289 50.84 26.24 40.09
C GLY A 289 52.30 26.56 40.51
N ALA A 290 52.69 27.85 40.72
CA ALA A 290 54.08 28.24 40.99
C ALA A 290 54.28 29.02 42.28
N ASN A 291 53.57 28.62 43.38
CA ASN A 291 53.91 29.15 44.72
C ASN A 291 53.39 28.21 45.79
N GLU A 292 54.13 27.10 46.02
CA GLU A 292 54.34 26.51 47.35
C GLU A 292 55.50 25.50 47.28
#